data_c65925aedb694091418b894f888bca41
#
_entry.id   c65925aedb694091418b894f888bca41
#
_cell.length_a   1.000
_cell.length_b   1.000
_cell.length_c   1.000
_cell.angle_alpha   90.00
_cell.angle_beta   90.00
_cell.angle_gamma   90.00
#
_symmetry.space_group_name_H-M   'P 1'
#
loop_
_entity.id
_entity.type
_entity.pdbx_description
1 polymer ?
#
loop_
_entity_poly.entity_id
_entity_poly.type
_entity_poly.pdbx_seq_one_letter_code
_entity_poly.pdbx_strand_id
1 'polypeptide(L)'
;MSDTSGPAYAFSGRREHLRSSAIRDLLRVANRPEVISFAGGLPAPELFPTELLARLTVDLLRSREAGQALQYGETEGLPALRRHILSRAPFPPGAFDLDGAVVTHGSQQGLDLAAKLFLDPGDEILVETPAYVGALQAFRFFGARVTFLPCDGEGIDPAALRAALRRRPKLVYLTPTFQNPSGLCYSAQRRREVAEVLNGSDTVLLEDDPYRELWYNAPPPPPVSTEVNPARRLYMGSFSKTVAPGLRVGYLLGPAALTRQLVLAKQATDLHTSSLGQHLLVRFLAEPAFAEHLQRLREAYRARRDALQGALGARLADRLSWLRPQGGMFLWARLAGGGDAAALLARALEEGLAFVPGAEFHEEGAGRDTLRLNFSHSSEERLAEGAARLARAVQAWRRQPGT
;
A
#
# COMPACT_ATOMS: atom_id res chain seq x y z
N MET A 1 -18.51 6.61 40.56
CA MET A 1 -17.59 5.51 40.24
C MET A 1 -18.47 4.36 39.75
N SER A 2 -18.77 4.30 38.45
CA SER A 2 -19.52 3.20 37.84
C SER A 2 -18.53 2.11 37.45
N ASP A 3 -18.66 0.97 38.10
CA ASP A 3 -17.92 -0.26 37.78
C ASP A 3 -18.28 -0.71 36.35
N THR A 4 -17.36 -0.49 35.40
CA THR A 4 -17.46 -0.94 34.01
C THR A 4 -16.71 -2.24 33.79
N SER A 5 -16.68 -3.14 34.78
CA SER A 5 -16.16 -4.48 34.60
C SER A 5 -17.16 -5.31 33.78
N GLY A 6 -17.11 -5.19 32.46
CA GLY A 6 -17.76 -6.14 31.56
C GLY A 6 -17.18 -7.54 31.78
N PRO A 7 -17.84 -8.61 31.26
CA PRO A 7 -17.40 -9.98 31.46
C PRO A 7 -15.93 -10.15 31.01
N ALA A 8 -15.13 -10.78 31.85
CA ALA A 8 -13.72 -11.08 31.57
C ALA A 8 -13.66 -12.21 30.52
N TYR A 9 -13.23 -11.88 29.29
CA TYR A 9 -13.01 -12.86 28.22
C TYR A 9 -11.57 -13.37 28.24
N ALA A 10 -11.38 -14.67 28.12
CA ALA A 10 -10.07 -15.28 27.90
C ALA A 10 -9.68 -15.16 26.42
N PHE A 11 -9.01 -14.06 26.05
CA PHE A 11 -8.53 -13.84 24.71
C PHE A 11 -7.25 -14.60 24.40
N SER A 12 -7.00 -14.88 23.11
CA SER A 12 -5.69 -15.35 22.64
C SER A 12 -4.59 -14.35 23.00
N GLY A 13 -3.37 -14.83 23.32
CA GLY A 13 -2.19 -13.99 23.56
C GLY A 13 -1.86 -13.05 22.39
N ARG A 14 -2.28 -13.38 21.17
CA ARG A 14 -2.15 -12.49 19.99
C ARG A 14 -2.85 -11.15 20.16
N ARG A 15 -3.85 -11.03 21.05
CA ARG A 15 -4.52 -9.76 21.36
C ARG A 15 -3.53 -8.69 21.84
N GLU A 16 -2.46 -9.08 22.54
CA GLU A 16 -1.45 -8.14 23.05
C GLU A 16 -0.71 -7.40 21.92
N HIS A 17 -0.71 -7.97 20.71
CA HIS A 17 -0.13 -7.37 19.51
C HIS A 17 -1.12 -6.50 18.71
N LEU A 18 -2.42 -6.51 19.08
CA LEU A 18 -3.43 -5.65 18.44
C LEU A 18 -3.30 -4.22 18.98
N ARG A 19 -2.96 -3.30 18.11
CA ARG A 19 -2.98 -1.86 18.40
C ARG A 19 -4.01 -1.17 17.53
N SER A 20 -4.74 -0.19 18.07
CA SER A 20 -5.56 0.69 17.25
C SER A 20 -4.67 1.42 16.25
N SER A 21 -5.17 1.61 15.04
CA SER A 21 -4.46 2.41 14.03
C SER A 21 -4.74 3.88 14.28
N ALA A 22 -3.73 4.66 14.69
CA ALA A 22 -3.83 6.11 14.79
C ALA A 22 -4.32 6.75 13.48
N ILE A 23 -3.96 6.16 12.33
CA ILE A 23 -4.48 6.58 11.02
C ILE A 23 -6.01 6.38 10.93
N ARG A 24 -6.55 5.27 11.47
CA ARG A 24 -8.00 5.02 11.43
C ARG A 24 -8.76 6.02 12.31
N ASP A 25 -8.24 6.34 13.47
CA ASP A 25 -8.85 7.33 14.36
C ASP A 25 -8.80 8.74 13.74
N LEU A 26 -7.68 9.07 13.10
CA LEU A 26 -7.54 10.30 12.33
C LEU A 26 -8.54 10.37 11.16
N LEU A 27 -8.78 9.26 10.45
CA LEU A 27 -9.73 9.23 9.33
C LEU A 27 -11.17 9.53 9.77
N ARG A 28 -11.57 9.22 11.01
CA ARG A 28 -12.89 9.60 11.52
C ARG A 28 -13.05 11.12 11.61
N VAL A 29 -12.01 11.84 12.00
CA VAL A 29 -12.00 13.31 12.03
C VAL A 29 -11.85 13.88 10.62
N ALA A 30 -11.01 13.28 9.80
CA ALA A 30 -10.73 13.69 8.42
C ALA A 30 -11.93 13.54 7.46
N ASN A 31 -12.96 12.74 7.84
CA ASN A 31 -14.19 12.57 7.06
C ASN A 31 -15.24 13.67 7.28
N ARG A 32 -14.96 14.65 8.14
CA ARG A 32 -15.88 15.79 8.33
C ARG A 32 -15.83 16.71 7.10
N PRO A 33 -16.98 17.22 6.59
CA PRO A 33 -17.04 18.00 5.35
C PRO A 33 -16.14 19.26 5.34
N GLU A 34 -15.97 19.88 6.51
CA GLU A 34 -15.15 21.09 6.71
C GLU A 34 -13.63 20.80 6.68
N VAL A 35 -13.24 19.55 6.83
CA VAL A 35 -11.82 19.14 6.86
C VAL A 35 -11.34 18.79 5.47
N ILE A 36 -10.21 19.37 5.06
CA ILE A 36 -9.46 18.92 3.88
C ILE A 36 -8.57 17.75 4.33
N SER A 37 -8.75 16.58 3.72
CA SER A 37 -8.03 15.39 4.14
C SER A 37 -6.89 15.06 3.19
N PHE A 38 -5.64 15.19 3.65
CA PHE A 38 -4.44 14.60 3.07
C PHE A 38 -4.03 13.30 3.77
N ALA A 39 -4.86 12.80 4.71
CA ALA A 39 -4.54 11.64 5.54
C ALA A 39 -4.86 10.30 4.87
N GLY A 40 -5.98 10.19 4.18
CA GLY A 40 -6.42 8.93 3.58
C GLY A 40 -5.57 8.48 2.39
N GLY A 41 -5.34 7.17 2.27
CA GLY A 41 -4.76 6.56 1.06
C GLY A 41 -5.84 6.16 0.06
N LEU A 42 -6.82 7.04 -0.17
CA LEU A 42 -8.01 6.75 -0.97
C LEU A 42 -7.84 7.23 -2.42
N PRO A 43 -8.19 6.41 -3.42
CA PRO A 43 -8.33 6.91 -4.80
C PRO A 43 -9.50 7.89 -4.91
N ALA A 44 -9.51 8.66 -5.99
CA ALA A 44 -10.54 9.62 -6.33
C ALA A 44 -11.87 8.93 -6.67
N PRO A 45 -12.96 9.12 -5.91
CA PRO A 45 -14.21 8.42 -6.17
C PRO A 45 -14.87 8.86 -7.49
N GLU A 46 -14.69 10.11 -7.91
CA GLU A 46 -15.19 10.63 -9.19
C GLU A 46 -14.48 10.05 -10.41
N LEU A 47 -13.35 9.38 -10.22
CA LEU A 47 -12.66 8.67 -11.28
C LEU A 47 -13.01 7.18 -11.34
N PHE A 48 -13.86 6.68 -10.46
CA PHE A 48 -14.29 5.29 -10.56
C PHE A 48 -15.12 5.07 -11.83
N PRO A 49 -14.92 3.95 -12.55
CA PRO A 49 -15.65 3.65 -13.79
C PRO A 49 -17.06 3.13 -13.51
N THR A 50 -17.87 3.91 -12.75
CA THR A 50 -19.16 3.48 -12.18
C THR A 50 -20.16 3.08 -13.23
N GLU A 51 -20.32 3.87 -14.32
CA GLU A 51 -21.26 3.58 -15.41
C GLU A 51 -20.90 2.27 -16.14
N LEU A 52 -19.61 2.08 -16.41
CA LEU A 52 -19.15 0.85 -17.04
C LEU A 52 -19.34 -0.37 -16.14
N LEU A 53 -18.99 -0.25 -14.85
CA LEU A 53 -19.19 -1.32 -13.88
C LEU A 53 -20.69 -1.64 -13.70
N ALA A 54 -21.56 -0.64 -13.69
CA ALA A 54 -23.01 -0.86 -13.61
C ALA A 54 -23.52 -1.67 -14.81
N ARG A 55 -23.16 -1.26 -16.05
CA ARG A 55 -23.52 -1.99 -17.28
C ARG A 55 -23.01 -3.42 -17.23
N LEU A 56 -21.72 -3.63 -16.95
CA LEU A 56 -21.11 -4.96 -16.92
C LEU A 56 -21.72 -5.84 -15.82
N THR A 57 -22.17 -5.25 -14.70
CA THR A 57 -22.85 -6.01 -13.63
C THR A 57 -24.22 -6.52 -14.11
N VAL A 58 -25.00 -5.69 -14.78
CA VAL A 58 -26.30 -6.07 -15.34
C VAL A 58 -26.10 -7.15 -16.41
N ASP A 59 -25.13 -6.98 -17.31
CA ASP A 59 -24.83 -7.94 -18.37
C ASP A 59 -24.36 -9.28 -17.81
N LEU A 60 -23.54 -9.28 -16.74
CA LEU A 60 -23.10 -10.48 -16.04
C LEU A 60 -24.30 -11.24 -15.44
N LEU A 61 -25.15 -10.54 -14.68
CA LEU A 61 -26.28 -11.16 -13.98
C LEU A 61 -27.40 -11.64 -14.91
N ARG A 62 -27.45 -11.16 -16.15
CA ARG A 62 -28.34 -11.63 -17.21
C ARG A 62 -27.71 -12.70 -18.10
N SER A 63 -26.44 -12.95 -17.99
CA SER A 63 -25.70 -13.91 -18.79
C SER A 63 -25.86 -15.36 -18.26
N ARG A 64 -25.37 -16.31 -19.06
CA ARG A 64 -25.28 -17.73 -18.65
C ARG A 64 -24.28 -17.96 -17.50
N GLU A 65 -23.39 -17.02 -17.25
CA GLU A 65 -22.39 -17.08 -16.17
C GLU A 65 -22.95 -16.63 -14.82
N ALA A 66 -24.18 -16.08 -14.76
CA ALA A 66 -24.78 -15.53 -13.54
C ALA A 66 -24.75 -16.53 -12.37
N GLY A 67 -25.11 -17.80 -12.64
CA GLY A 67 -25.08 -18.86 -11.64
C GLY A 67 -23.68 -19.11 -11.07
N GLN A 68 -22.65 -19.10 -11.92
CA GLN A 68 -21.26 -19.27 -11.48
C GLN A 68 -20.75 -18.04 -10.69
N ALA A 69 -21.11 -16.83 -11.12
CA ALA A 69 -20.73 -15.60 -10.46
C ALA A 69 -21.32 -15.46 -9.05
N LEU A 70 -22.46 -16.10 -8.78
CA LEU A 70 -23.15 -16.09 -7.48
C LEU A 70 -22.88 -17.32 -6.61
N GLN A 71 -22.18 -18.34 -7.14
CA GLN A 71 -21.84 -19.58 -6.43
C GLN A 71 -20.47 -19.48 -5.76
N TYR A 72 -20.17 -20.42 -4.88
CA TYR A 72 -18.81 -20.66 -4.39
C TYR A 72 -17.85 -20.90 -5.55
N GLY A 73 -16.62 -20.37 -5.41
CA GLY A 73 -15.56 -20.49 -6.39
C GLY A 73 -14.34 -21.25 -5.88
N GLU A 74 -13.34 -21.37 -6.74
CA GLU A 74 -12.04 -21.93 -6.39
C GLU A 74 -11.30 -21.02 -5.40
N THR A 75 -10.57 -21.61 -4.46
CA THR A 75 -9.78 -20.88 -3.46
C THR A 75 -8.68 -20.04 -4.13
N GLU A 76 -8.07 -20.60 -5.17
CA GLU A 76 -7.04 -19.93 -5.99
C GLU A 76 -7.59 -18.70 -6.73
N GLY A 77 -8.87 -18.68 -6.98
CA GLY A 77 -9.59 -17.68 -7.75
C GLY A 77 -9.90 -18.11 -9.18
N LEU A 78 -10.78 -17.35 -9.81
CA LEU A 78 -11.30 -17.59 -11.15
C LEU A 78 -10.16 -17.77 -12.17
N PRO A 79 -10.08 -18.91 -12.89
CA PRO A 79 -8.98 -19.15 -13.83
C PRO A 79 -8.83 -18.08 -14.91
N ALA A 80 -9.94 -17.49 -15.36
CA ALA A 80 -9.91 -16.38 -16.33
C ALA A 80 -9.21 -15.15 -15.76
N LEU A 81 -9.46 -14.80 -14.49
CA LEU A 81 -8.79 -13.68 -13.82
C LEU A 81 -7.30 -13.97 -13.59
N ARG A 82 -6.96 -15.18 -13.14
CA ARG A 82 -5.58 -15.61 -12.94
C ARG A 82 -4.76 -15.52 -14.24
N ARG A 83 -5.32 -15.99 -15.38
CA ARG A 83 -4.69 -15.81 -16.70
C ARG A 83 -4.51 -14.34 -17.08
N HIS A 84 -5.51 -13.50 -16.81
CA HIS A 84 -5.41 -12.07 -17.09
C HIS A 84 -4.32 -11.41 -16.22
N ILE A 85 -4.24 -11.75 -14.94
CA ILE A 85 -3.18 -11.27 -14.03
C ILE A 85 -1.79 -11.66 -14.59
N LEU A 86 -1.59 -12.93 -14.97
CA LEU A 86 -0.32 -13.41 -15.51
C LEU A 86 0.07 -12.73 -16.83
N SER A 87 -0.89 -12.45 -17.71
CA SER A 87 -0.62 -11.78 -18.99
C SER A 87 -0.22 -10.31 -18.84
N ARG A 88 -0.59 -9.68 -17.72
CA ARG A 88 -0.27 -8.27 -17.43
C ARG A 88 0.82 -8.09 -16.37
N ALA A 89 1.20 -9.16 -15.71
CA ALA A 89 2.24 -9.12 -14.69
C ALA A 89 3.57 -8.60 -15.28
N PRO A 90 4.31 -7.77 -14.55
CA PRO A 90 5.54 -7.12 -15.05
C PRO A 90 6.75 -8.08 -15.04
N PHE A 91 6.54 -9.28 -15.55
CA PHE A 91 7.53 -10.37 -15.64
C PHE A 91 7.65 -10.90 -17.05
N PRO A 92 8.77 -11.52 -17.41
CA PRO A 92 8.89 -12.24 -18.66
C PRO A 92 7.81 -13.32 -18.81
N PRO A 93 7.33 -13.60 -20.03
CA PRO A 93 6.40 -14.70 -20.27
C PRO A 93 6.93 -16.02 -19.69
N GLY A 94 6.06 -16.77 -18.99
CA GLY A 94 6.45 -18.02 -18.35
C GLY A 94 7.16 -17.90 -17.00
N ALA A 95 7.34 -16.69 -16.47
CA ALA A 95 7.93 -16.50 -15.13
C ALA A 95 7.10 -17.12 -13.99
N PHE A 96 5.80 -17.27 -14.21
CA PHE A 96 4.84 -17.97 -13.36
C PHE A 96 3.86 -18.75 -14.24
N ASP A 97 3.44 -19.91 -13.76
CA ASP A 97 2.32 -20.69 -14.32
C ASP A 97 1.00 -20.33 -13.63
N LEU A 98 -0.09 -20.97 -14.05
CA LEU A 98 -1.40 -20.69 -13.45
C LEU A 98 -1.43 -21.07 -11.97
N ASP A 99 -0.75 -22.13 -11.56
CA ASP A 99 -0.66 -22.57 -10.16
C ASP A 99 0.20 -21.63 -9.30
N GLY A 100 0.98 -20.78 -9.93
CA GLY A 100 1.73 -19.70 -9.29
C GLY A 100 0.92 -18.45 -9.02
N ALA A 101 -0.38 -18.38 -9.39
CA ALA A 101 -1.21 -17.19 -9.22
C ALA A 101 -2.39 -17.46 -8.28
N VAL A 102 -2.56 -16.63 -7.24
CA VAL A 102 -3.66 -16.72 -6.27
C VAL A 102 -4.35 -15.37 -6.17
N VAL A 103 -5.68 -15.36 -6.34
CA VAL A 103 -6.51 -14.16 -6.11
C VAL A 103 -6.80 -14.01 -4.63
N THR A 104 -6.64 -12.78 -4.12
CA THR A 104 -6.81 -12.47 -2.70
C THR A 104 -7.89 -11.40 -2.48
N HIS A 105 -8.41 -11.31 -1.26
CA HIS A 105 -9.35 -10.28 -0.84
C HIS A 105 -8.61 -8.93 -0.61
N GLY A 106 -8.05 -8.37 -1.70
CA GLY A 106 -7.11 -7.27 -1.69
C GLY A 106 -5.71 -7.68 -1.18
N SER A 107 -4.72 -6.81 -1.36
CA SER A 107 -3.34 -7.08 -0.92
C SER A 107 -3.21 -7.27 0.60
N GLN A 108 -4.12 -6.69 1.42
CA GLN A 108 -4.10 -6.91 2.86
C GLN A 108 -4.24 -8.39 3.25
N GLN A 109 -5.05 -9.17 2.52
CA GLN A 109 -5.10 -10.60 2.73
C GLN A 109 -3.80 -11.28 2.29
N GLY A 110 -3.16 -10.79 1.23
CA GLY A 110 -1.85 -11.31 0.82
C GLY A 110 -0.80 -11.15 1.92
N LEU A 111 -0.78 -10.00 2.62
CA LEU A 111 0.08 -9.77 3.79
C LEU A 111 -0.25 -10.73 4.94
N ASP A 112 -1.54 -10.92 5.25
CA ASP A 112 -1.99 -11.84 6.32
C ASP A 112 -1.60 -13.28 6.01
N LEU A 113 -1.82 -13.74 4.78
CA LEU A 113 -1.48 -15.10 4.35
C LEU A 113 0.03 -15.34 4.37
N ALA A 114 0.83 -14.37 3.91
CA ALA A 114 2.29 -14.47 3.97
C ALA A 114 2.76 -14.52 5.44
N ALA A 115 2.24 -13.65 6.30
CA ALA A 115 2.57 -13.67 7.72
C ALA A 115 2.16 -15.00 8.38
N LYS A 116 0.96 -15.49 8.10
CA LYS A 116 0.44 -16.77 8.61
C LYS A 116 1.28 -17.97 8.20
N LEU A 117 1.86 -17.92 7.01
CA LEU A 117 2.66 -19.03 6.49
C LEU A 117 4.11 -19.03 6.99
N PHE A 118 4.68 -17.85 7.23
CA PHE A 118 6.13 -17.71 7.49
C PHE A 118 6.49 -17.30 8.91
N LEU A 119 5.57 -16.73 9.69
CA LEU A 119 5.92 -16.05 10.93
C LEU A 119 5.28 -16.70 12.15
N ASP A 120 6.13 -17.20 13.04
CA ASP A 120 5.80 -17.52 14.42
C ASP A 120 6.22 -16.35 15.33
N PRO A 121 5.69 -16.29 16.58
CA PRO A 121 6.12 -15.28 17.56
C PRO A 121 7.64 -15.30 17.75
N GLY A 122 8.27 -14.13 17.58
CA GLY A 122 9.71 -13.93 17.71
C GLY A 122 10.49 -14.09 16.40
N ASP A 123 9.90 -14.62 15.32
CA ASP A 123 10.54 -14.65 14.01
C ASP A 123 10.83 -13.24 13.50
N GLU A 124 11.95 -13.08 12.78
CA GLU A 124 12.36 -11.79 12.23
C GLU A 124 11.84 -11.58 10.81
N ILE A 125 11.27 -10.40 10.58
CA ILE A 125 10.98 -9.86 9.25
C ILE A 125 11.72 -8.53 9.07
N LEU A 126 12.35 -8.36 7.91
CA LEU A 126 12.98 -7.10 7.52
C LEU A 126 11.99 -6.26 6.71
N VAL A 127 11.95 -4.96 7.00
CA VAL A 127 11.16 -3.97 6.26
C VAL A 127 12.01 -2.75 5.96
N GLU A 128 11.66 -2.03 4.91
CA GLU A 128 12.25 -0.73 4.61
C GLU A 128 11.74 0.37 5.56
N THR A 129 12.47 1.46 5.69
CA THR A 129 12.07 2.62 6.51
C THR A 129 11.95 3.88 5.64
N PRO A 130 10.77 4.53 5.62
CA PRO A 130 9.49 4.19 6.27
C PRO A 130 8.80 2.98 5.61
N ALA A 131 7.88 2.31 6.33
CA ALA A 131 7.15 1.13 5.86
C ALA A 131 5.64 1.30 5.91
N TYR A 132 4.91 0.54 5.10
CA TYR A 132 3.44 0.57 5.06
C TYR A 132 2.83 0.06 6.38
N VAL A 133 2.04 0.90 7.04
CA VAL A 133 1.45 0.61 8.36
C VAL A 133 0.57 -0.64 8.35
N GLY A 134 -0.18 -0.89 7.27
CA GLY A 134 -1.02 -2.09 7.15
C GLY A 134 -0.21 -3.39 7.13
N ALA A 135 1.01 -3.37 6.56
CA ALA A 135 1.94 -4.49 6.59
C ALA A 135 2.52 -4.67 8.00
N LEU A 136 2.98 -3.58 8.64
CA LEU A 136 3.48 -3.61 10.01
C LEU A 136 2.46 -4.19 10.99
N GLN A 137 1.17 -3.82 10.84
CA GLN A 137 0.09 -4.35 11.67
C GLN A 137 -0.12 -5.85 11.43
N ALA A 138 -0.10 -6.30 10.17
CA ALA A 138 -0.24 -7.72 9.84
C ALA A 138 0.89 -8.55 10.45
N PHE A 139 2.14 -8.13 10.30
CA PHE A 139 3.29 -8.87 10.82
C PHE A 139 3.35 -8.88 12.35
N ARG A 140 3.10 -7.74 12.99
CA ARG A 140 3.05 -7.64 14.46
C ARG A 140 1.95 -8.51 15.06
N PHE A 141 0.80 -8.66 14.38
CA PHE A 141 -0.28 -9.53 14.86
C PHE A 141 0.16 -10.99 15.05
N PHE A 142 1.10 -11.46 14.24
CA PHE A 142 1.69 -12.80 14.38
C PHE A 142 2.85 -12.83 15.39
N GLY A 143 3.14 -11.73 16.09
CA GLY A 143 4.22 -11.65 17.06
C GLY A 143 5.62 -11.55 16.44
N ALA A 144 5.72 -11.21 15.16
CA ALA A 144 7.01 -11.07 14.49
C ALA A 144 7.81 -9.88 15.03
N ARG A 145 9.12 -10.05 15.09
CA ARG A 145 10.08 -8.98 15.34
C ARG A 145 10.36 -8.25 14.03
N VAL A 146 9.81 -7.05 13.91
CA VAL A 146 9.99 -6.20 12.72
C VAL A 146 11.29 -5.43 12.85
N THR A 147 12.22 -5.64 11.92
CA THR A 147 13.50 -4.91 11.83
C THR A 147 13.46 -3.95 10.66
N PHE A 148 13.58 -2.66 10.96
CA PHE A 148 13.61 -1.60 9.97
C PHE A 148 15.00 -1.42 9.40
N LEU A 149 15.11 -1.37 8.08
CA LEU A 149 16.36 -1.13 7.37
C LEU A 149 16.39 0.29 6.79
N PRO A 150 17.54 0.97 6.82
CA PRO A 150 17.67 2.32 6.31
C PRO A 150 17.41 2.37 4.81
N CYS A 151 16.78 3.45 4.37
CA CYS A 151 16.58 3.82 2.97
C CYS A 151 17.17 5.20 2.72
N ASP A 152 17.68 5.38 1.51
CA ASP A 152 18.07 6.66 0.95
C ASP A 152 17.09 7.11 -0.15
N GLY A 153 17.47 8.08 -0.98
CA GLY A 153 16.68 8.54 -2.12
C GLY A 153 16.52 7.53 -3.27
N GLU A 154 17.26 6.42 -3.22
CA GLU A 154 17.25 5.35 -4.23
C GLU A 154 16.50 4.08 -3.76
N GLY A 155 16.26 3.93 -2.45
CA GLY A 155 15.61 2.78 -1.83
C GLY A 155 16.38 2.21 -0.64
N ILE A 156 16.10 0.96 -0.29
CA ILE A 156 16.77 0.27 0.81
C ILE A 156 18.29 0.18 0.59
N ASP A 157 19.08 0.38 1.65
CA ASP A 157 20.54 0.23 1.61
C ASP A 157 20.92 -1.23 1.45
N PRO A 158 21.60 -1.63 0.33
CA PRO A 158 22.02 -3.02 0.10
C PRO A 158 23.04 -3.54 1.12
N ALA A 159 23.87 -2.67 1.69
CA ALA A 159 24.85 -3.07 2.70
C ALA A 159 24.16 -3.40 4.03
N ALA A 160 23.20 -2.58 4.44
CA ALA A 160 22.37 -2.84 5.62
C ALA A 160 21.54 -4.12 5.45
N LEU A 161 20.93 -4.32 4.25
CA LEU A 161 20.22 -5.55 3.92
C LEU A 161 21.14 -6.77 4.03
N ARG A 162 22.31 -6.74 3.42
CA ARG A 162 23.31 -7.84 3.48
C ARG A 162 23.70 -8.17 4.92
N ALA A 163 23.92 -7.16 5.75
CA ALA A 163 24.23 -7.35 7.17
C ALA A 163 23.08 -8.01 7.94
N ALA A 164 21.83 -7.55 7.68
CA ALA A 164 20.64 -8.08 8.34
C ALA A 164 20.33 -9.52 7.95
N LEU A 165 20.55 -9.92 6.70
CA LEU A 165 20.31 -11.28 6.21
C LEU A 165 21.19 -12.35 6.90
N ARG A 166 22.31 -11.97 7.54
CA ARG A 166 23.12 -12.90 8.35
C ARG A 166 22.35 -13.46 9.55
N ARG A 167 21.31 -12.80 10.02
CA ARG A 167 20.45 -13.26 11.11
C ARG A 167 19.37 -14.26 10.66
N ARG A 168 19.31 -14.56 9.35
CA ARG A 168 18.36 -15.47 8.72
C ARG A 168 16.89 -15.10 8.99
N PRO A 169 16.47 -13.85 8.68
CA PRO A 169 15.08 -13.47 8.80
C PRO A 169 14.21 -14.34 7.90
N LYS A 170 12.94 -14.52 8.25
CA LYS A 170 11.99 -15.33 7.46
C LYS A 170 11.57 -14.64 6.17
N LEU A 171 11.32 -13.34 6.25
CA LEU A 171 10.82 -12.51 5.16
C LEU A 171 11.60 -11.20 5.05
N VAL A 172 11.68 -10.70 3.82
CA VAL A 172 11.94 -9.28 3.52
C VAL A 172 10.69 -8.74 2.82
N TYR A 173 10.07 -7.69 3.37
CA TYR A 173 8.95 -6.99 2.77
C TYR A 173 9.39 -5.66 2.19
N LEU A 174 9.14 -5.45 0.90
CA LEU A 174 9.51 -4.24 0.16
C LEU A 174 8.33 -3.69 -0.66
N THR A 175 8.27 -2.37 -0.80
CA THR A 175 7.37 -1.64 -1.70
C THR A 175 8.20 -0.74 -2.65
N PRO A 176 8.93 -1.31 -3.62
CA PRO A 176 9.94 -0.57 -4.38
C PRO A 176 9.35 0.41 -5.42
N THR A 177 8.04 0.44 -5.62
CA THR A 177 7.40 1.20 -6.69
C THR A 177 6.36 2.17 -6.11
N PHE A 178 6.66 3.47 -6.15
CA PHE A 178 5.78 4.54 -5.67
C PHE A 178 5.26 4.29 -4.24
N GLN A 179 6.17 3.95 -3.37
CA GLN A 179 5.94 3.47 -2.01
C GLN A 179 4.91 4.29 -1.23
N ASN A 180 4.08 3.62 -0.46
CA ASN A 180 3.35 4.21 0.66
C ASN A 180 4.17 4.02 1.95
N PRO A 181 4.74 5.11 2.58
CA PRO A 181 4.27 6.49 2.46
C PRO A 181 5.11 7.42 1.57
N SER A 182 6.33 7.03 1.19
CA SER A 182 7.37 7.97 0.70
C SER A 182 7.14 8.46 -0.74
N GLY A 183 6.35 7.77 -1.54
CA GLY A 183 6.24 8.02 -2.98
C GLY A 183 7.51 7.62 -3.76
N LEU A 184 8.51 7.07 -3.08
CA LEU A 184 9.77 6.64 -3.66
C LEU A 184 9.57 5.52 -4.67
N CYS A 185 10.34 5.56 -5.76
CA CYS A 185 10.48 4.47 -6.72
C CYS A 185 11.95 4.10 -6.82
N TYR A 186 12.28 2.87 -6.49
CA TYR A 186 13.67 2.37 -6.61
C TYR A 186 14.15 2.46 -8.05
N SER A 187 15.38 2.94 -8.25
CA SER A 187 16.03 2.93 -9.55
C SER A 187 16.26 1.50 -10.05
N ALA A 188 16.44 1.35 -11.37
CA ALA A 188 16.77 0.04 -11.93
C ALA A 188 18.09 -0.54 -11.36
N GLN A 189 19.05 0.34 -11.06
CA GLN A 189 20.32 -0.05 -10.43
C GLN A 189 20.08 -0.59 -9.01
N ARG A 190 19.35 0.15 -8.17
CA ARG A 190 19.05 -0.27 -6.80
C ARG A 190 18.28 -1.59 -6.75
N ARG A 191 17.35 -1.82 -7.69
CA ARG A 191 16.61 -3.09 -7.77
C ARG A 191 17.53 -4.27 -8.02
N ARG A 192 18.53 -4.14 -8.93
CA ARG A 192 19.53 -5.17 -9.19
C ARG A 192 20.43 -5.43 -7.97
N GLU A 193 20.92 -4.38 -7.33
CA GLU A 193 21.75 -4.49 -6.11
C GLU A 193 21.01 -5.24 -4.98
N VAL A 194 19.75 -4.91 -4.77
CA VAL A 194 18.89 -5.57 -3.77
C VAL A 194 18.65 -7.03 -4.14
N ALA A 195 18.35 -7.34 -5.41
CA ALA A 195 18.14 -8.70 -5.88
C ALA A 195 19.40 -9.55 -5.74
N GLU A 196 20.59 -9.00 -6.08
CA GLU A 196 21.88 -9.68 -5.90
C GLU A 196 22.11 -10.06 -4.43
N VAL A 197 21.83 -9.13 -3.51
CA VAL A 197 21.98 -9.37 -2.06
C VAL A 197 21.00 -10.46 -1.59
N LEU A 198 19.76 -10.43 -2.04
CA LEU A 198 18.72 -11.42 -1.69
C LEU A 198 19.07 -12.81 -2.22
N ASN A 199 19.66 -12.91 -3.43
CA ASN A 199 20.06 -14.18 -4.03
C ASN A 199 21.16 -14.89 -3.23
N GLY A 200 21.90 -14.18 -2.40
CA GLY A 200 22.85 -14.75 -1.45
C GLY A 200 22.25 -15.28 -0.15
N SER A 201 20.90 -15.38 -0.05
CA SER A 201 20.20 -15.81 1.16
C SER A 201 19.05 -16.76 0.88
N ASP A 202 18.57 -17.45 1.93
CA ASP A 202 17.37 -18.28 1.88
C ASP A 202 16.09 -17.52 2.24
N THR A 203 16.18 -16.23 2.54
CA THR A 203 15.06 -15.38 2.94
C THR A 203 14.12 -15.16 1.76
N VAL A 204 12.81 -15.21 2.01
CA VAL A 204 11.81 -14.99 0.97
C VAL A 204 11.52 -13.49 0.85
N LEU A 205 11.56 -12.98 -0.39
CA LEU A 205 11.09 -11.64 -0.72
C LEU A 205 9.56 -11.63 -0.86
N LEU A 206 8.89 -10.73 -0.15
CA LEU A 206 7.51 -10.31 -0.39
C LEU A 206 7.53 -8.89 -0.97
N GLU A 207 7.39 -8.77 -2.28
CA GLU A 207 7.32 -7.49 -2.98
C GLU A 207 5.87 -7.05 -3.17
N ASP A 208 5.48 -5.89 -2.63
CA ASP A 208 4.15 -5.31 -2.71
C ASP A 208 4.13 -4.14 -3.70
N ASP A 209 3.35 -4.27 -4.76
CA ASP A 209 3.38 -3.33 -5.91
C ASP A 209 1.97 -2.85 -6.32
N PRO A 210 1.19 -2.21 -5.41
CA PRO A 210 -0.18 -1.81 -5.68
C PRO A 210 -0.29 -0.55 -6.55
N TYR A 211 0.81 0.17 -6.78
CA TYR A 211 0.82 1.48 -7.45
C TYR A 211 1.48 1.45 -8.83
N ARG A 212 2.02 0.34 -9.30
CA ARG A 212 2.82 0.21 -10.54
C ARG A 212 2.17 0.88 -11.75
N GLU A 213 0.88 0.73 -11.92
CA GLU A 213 0.13 1.30 -13.06
C GLU A 213 -0.11 2.81 -12.93
N LEU A 214 0.18 3.42 -11.78
CA LEU A 214 -0.04 4.85 -11.51
C LEU A 214 1.25 5.68 -11.69
N TRP A 215 1.96 5.46 -12.78
CA TRP A 215 3.12 6.26 -13.16
C TRP A 215 2.73 7.52 -13.93
N TYR A 216 3.57 8.58 -13.91
CA TYR A 216 3.21 9.89 -14.48
C TYR A 216 3.97 10.25 -15.74
N ASN A 217 5.23 9.88 -15.86
CA ASN A 217 6.06 10.21 -17.02
C ASN A 217 6.48 8.96 -17.82
N ALA A 218 6.92 7.92 -17.10
CA ALA A 218 7.35 6.67 -17.68
C ALA A 218 7.02 5.49 -16.77
N PRO A 219 6.81 4.28 -17.30
CA PRO A 219 6.66 3.08 -16.49
C PRO A 219 7.84 2.89 -15.53
N PRO A 220 7.61 2.38 -14.32
CA PRO A 220 8.70 2.06 -13.39
C PRO A 220 9.54 0.88 -13.91
N PRO A 221 10.78 0.73 -13.43
CA PRO A 221 11.62 -0.43 -13.75
C PRO A 221 10.94 -1.76 -13.41
N PRO A 222 11.39 -2.89 -13.99
CA PRO A 222 10.90 -4.23 -13.61
C PRO A 222 11.00 -4.44 -12.09
N PRO A 223 10.12 -5.27 -11.49
CA PRO A 223 10.17 -5.59 -10.06
C PRO A 223 11.53 -6.12 -9.61
N VAL A 224 11.89 -5.92 -8.35
CA VAL A 224 13.06 -6.55 -7.72
C VAL A 224 12.97 -8.07 -7.87
N SER A 225 11.79 -8.62 -7.65
CA SER A 225 11.49 -10.05 -7.75
C SER A 225 11.70 -10.64 -9.15
N THR A 226 11.87 -9.82 -10.20
CA THR A 226 12.21 -10.30 -11.55
C THR A 226 13.59 -10.98 -11.56
N GLU A 227 14.54 -10.46 -10.79
CA GLU A 227 15.93 -10.94 -10.72
C GLU A 227 16.23 -11.78 -9.48
N VAL A 228 15.27 -11.92 -8.55
CA VAL A 228 15.39 -12.78 -7.36
C VAL A 228 15.11 -14.23 -7.73
N ASN A 229 15.83 -15.17 -7.08
CA ASN A 229 15.61 -16.60 -7.21
C ASN A 229 14.12 -16.95 -7.22
N PRO A 230 13.61 -17.58 -8.29
CA PRO A 230 12.18 -17.91 -8.44
C PRO A 230 11.59 -18.66 -7.25
N ALA A 231 12.37 -19.50 -6.55
CA ALA A 231 11.90 -20.25 -5.38
C ALA A 231 11.71 -19.38 -4.11
N ARG A 232 12.23 -18.14 -4.11
CA ARG A 232 12.33 -17.27 -2.92
C ARG A 232 11.60 -15.94 -3.10
N ARG A 233 10.62 -15.86 -4.00
CA ARG A 233 9.90 -14.62 -4.27
C ARG A 233 8.40 -14.81 -4.19
N LEU A 234 7.74 -13.82 -3.61
CA LEU A 234 6.31 -13.56 -3.72
C LEU A 234 6.14 -12.12 -4.22
N TYR A 235 5.35 -11.96 -5.24
CA TYR A 235 4.95 -10.65 -5.78
C TYR A 235 3.47 -10.44 -5.54
N MET A 236 3.10 -9.27 -5.04
CA MET A 236 1.74 -8.93 -4.67
C MET A 236 1.27 -7.69 -5.42
N GLY A 237 0.05 -7.74 -5.93
CA GLY A 237 -0.59 -6.60 -6.59
C GLY A 237 -2.05 -6.45 -6.19
N SER A 238 -2.66 -5.35 -6.61
CA SER A 238 -4.03 -5.01 -6.25
C SER A 238 -4.74 -4.21 -7.32
N PHE A 239 -6.04 -4.46 -7.50
CA PHE A 239 -6.92 -3.65 -8.35
C PHE A 239 -7.56 -2.47 -7.60
N SER A 240 -7.26 -2.32 -6.31
CA SER A 240 -7.83 -1.25 -5.46
C SER A 240 -7.48 0.16 -5.94
N LYS A 241 -6.35 0.34 -6.64
CA LYS A 241 -5.87 1.66 -7.05
C LYS A 241 -6.11 1.94 -8.54
N THR A 242 -6.38 0.90 -9.30
CA THR A 242 -6.57 0.95 -10.75
C THR A 242 -8.02 0.74 -11.20
N VAL A 243 -8.88 0.17 -10.33
CA VAL A 243 -10.31 -0.02 -10.63
C VAL A 243 -11.17 0.56 -9.52
N ALA A 244 -11.32 -0.14 -8.41
CA ALA A 244 -12.07 0.34 -7.26
C ALA A 244 -11.70 -0.45 -5.99
N PRO A 245 -11.38 0.21 -4.87
CA PRO A 245 -11.01 -0.46 -3.62
C PRO A 245 -12.17 -1.29 -3.03
N GLY A 246 -13.42 -0.93 -3.31
CA GLY A 246 -14.61 -1.65 -2.84
C GLY A 246 -14.77 -3.06 -3.40
N LEU A 247 -14.16 -3.38 -4.55
CA LEU A 247 -14.18 -4.74 -5.13
C LEU A 247 -13.38 -5.73 -4.29
N ARG A 248 -12.43 -5.28 -3.50
CA ARG A 248 -11.58 -6.12 -2.64
C ARG A 248 -10.87 -7.24 -3.40
N VAL A 249 -10.31 -6.97 -4.58
CA VAL A 249 -9.56 -7.94 -5.37
C VAL A 249 -8.08 -7.52 -5.46
N GLY A 250 -7.22 -8.46 -5.07
CA GLY A 250 -5.77 -8.42 -5.21
C GLY A 250 -5.26 -9.79 -5.65
N TYR A 251 -3.94 -9.95 -5.69
CA TYR A 251 -3.33 -11.22 -6.07
C TYR A 251 -1.93 -11.39 -5.50
N LEU A 252 -1.52 -12.64 -5.40
CA LEU A 252 -0.15 -13.08 -5.14
C LEU A 252 0.36 -13.90 -6.32
N LEU A 253 1.60 -13.67 -6.72
CA LEU A 253 2.35 -14.50 -7.67
C LEU A 253 3.58 -15.07 -6.97
N GLY A 254 3.82 -16.35 -7.16
CA GLY A 254 4.98 -17.05 -6.57
C GLY A 254 5.20 -18.40 -7.21
N PRO A 255 6.20 -19.18 -6.78
CA PRO A 255 6.40 -20.54 -7.24
C PRO A 255 5.24 -21.44 -6.80
N ALA A 256 4.79 -22.37 -7.65
CA ALA A 256 3.64 -23.24 -7.39
C ALA A 256 3.71 -24.01 -6.07
N ALA A 257 4.91 -24.40 -5.63
CA ALA A 257 5.10 -25.07 -4.34
C ALA A 257 4.72 -24.18 -3.14
N LEU A 258 5.03 -22.88 -3.23
CA LEU A 258 4.73 -21.90 -2.19
C LEU A 258 3.26 -21.45 -2.25
N THR A 259 2.75 -21.17 -3.44
CA THR A 259 1.35 -20.74 -3.63
C THR A 259 0.35 -21.81 -3.20
N ARG A 260 0.65 -23.10 -3.36
CA ARG A 260 -0.18 -24.18 -2.79
C ARG A 260 -0.33 -24.06 -1.28
N GLN A 261 0.70 -23.71 -0.53
CA GLN A 261 0.60 -23.52 0.91
C GLN A 261 -0.22 -22.28 1.27
N LEU A 262 -0.08 -21.19 0.48
CA LEU A 262 -0.91 -19.99 0.63
C LEU A 262 -2.39 -20.29 0.36
N VAL A 263 -2.70 -21.16 -0.63
CA VAL A 263 -4.07 -21.60 -0.93
C VAL A 263 -4.67 -22.38 0.24
N LEU A 264 -3.92 -23.29 0.87
CA LEU A 264 -4.38 -24.01 2.06
C LEU A 264 -4.67 -23.05 3.23
N ALA A 265 -3.79 -22.07 3.45
CA ALA A 265 -3.99 -21.05 4.47
C ALA A 265 -5.22 -20.16 4.14
N LYS A 266 -5.41 -19.80 2.87
CA LYS A 266 -6.56 -19.03 2.40
C LYS A 266 -7.87 -19.80 2.54
N GLN A 267 -7.88 -21.08 2.21
CA GLN A 267 -9.05 -21.96 2.36
C GLN A 267 -9.55 -21.96 3.81
N ALA A 268 -8.63 -22.01 4.77
CA ALA A 268 -8.96 -21.93 6.20
C ALA A 268 -9.36 -20.52 6.68
N THR A 269 -9.12 -19.46 5.87
CA THR A 269 -9.38 -18.07 6.24
C THR A 269 -10.74 -17.58 5.73
N ASP A 270 -11.01 -17.70 4.42
CA ASP A 270 -12.19 -17.14 3.76
C ASP A 270 -12.76 -18.00 2.62
N LEU A 271 -12.30 -19.22 2.47
CA LEU A 271 -12.59 -20.13 1.37
C LEU A 271 -12.11 -19.60 0.01
N HIS A 272 -12.66 -18.50 -0.46
CA HIS A 272 -12.31 -17.87 -1.73
C HIS A 272 -12.65 -16.38 -1.74
N THR A 273 -12.05 -15.64 -2.65
CA THR A 273 -12.39 -14.23 -2.92
C THR A 273 -13.72 -14.17 -3.69
N SER A 274 -14.54 -13.13 -3.47
CA SER A 274 -15.85 -12.93 -4.08
C SER A 274 -15.88 -13.33 -5.56
N SER A 275 -16.65 -14.37 -5.91
CA SER A 275 -16.83 -14.82 -7.31
C SER A 275 -17.44 -13.72 -8.17
N LEU A 276 -18.45 -13.01 -7.68
CA LEU A 276 -19.08 -11.88 -8.39
C LEU A 276 -18.04 -10.78 -8.72
N GLY A 277 -17.23 -10.40 -7.73
CA GLY A 277 -16.18 -9.39 -7.93
C GLY A 277 -15.15 -9.82 -8.96
N GLN A 278 -14.76 -11.08 -8.97
CA GLN A 278 -13.81 -11.62 -9.93
C GLN A 278 -14.38 -11.68 -11.37
N HIS A 279 -15.61 -12.16 -11.55
CA HIS A 279 -16.28 -12.17 -12.86
C HIS A 279 -16.46 -10.75 -13.43
N LEU A 280 -16.90 -9.80 -12.59
CA LEU A 280 -17.02 -8.39 -12.97
C LEU A 280 -15.67 -7.81 -13.39
N LEU A 281 -14.63 -8.10 -12.63
CA LEU A 281 -13.29 -7.59 -12.92
C LEU A 281 -12.74 -8.17 -14.23
N VAL A 282 -12.92 -9.46 -14.52
CA VAL A 282 -12.53 -10.07 -15.81
C VAL A 282 -13.17 -9.34 -16.98
N ARG A 283 -14.47 -9.05 -16.89
CA ARG A 283 -15.20 -8.33 -17.95
C ARG A 283 -14.68 -6.90 -18.10
N PHE A 284 -14.44 -6.20 -17.00
CA PHE A 284 -13.89 -4.85 -17.00
C PHE A 284 -12.49 -4.78 -17.63
N LEU A 285 -11.61 -5.70 -17.26
CA LEU A 285 -10.24 -5.77 -17.75
C LEU A 285 -10.15 -6.15 -19.24
N ALA A 286 -11.17 -6.79 -19.79
CA ALA A 286 -11.29 -7.12 -21.20
C ALA A 286 -11.82 -5.94 -22.06
N GLU A 287 -12.41 -4.91 -21.44
CA GLU A 287 -12.91 -3.73 -22.17
C GLU A 287 -11.76 -2.86 -22.70
N PRO A 288 -11.83 -2.38 -23.94
CA PRO A 288 -10.86 -1.40 -24.46
C PRO A 288 -10.77 -0.14 -23.59
N ALA A 289 -11.87 0.27 -22.98
CA ALA A 289 -11.97 1.40 -22.06
C ALA A 289 -11.08 1.29 -20.80
N PHE A 290 -10.56 0.10 -20.48
CA PHE A 290 -9.64 -0.06 -19.35
C PHE A 290 -8.31 0.70 -19.55
N ALA A 291 -7.74 0.65 -20.74
CA ALA A 291 -6.52 1.40 -21.05
C ALA A 291 -6.73 2.92 -20.96
N GLU A 292 -7.86 3.41 -21.48
CA GLU A 292 -8.25 4.82 -21.38
C GLU A 292 -8.50 5.24 -19.92
N HIS A 293 -9.11 4.37 -19.14
CA HIS A 293 -9.32 4.60 -17.71
C HIS A 293 -7.99 4.76 -16.95
N LEU A 294 -7.00 3.89 -17.19
CA LEU A 294 -5.67 4.02 -16.59
C LEU A 294 -4.99 5.33 -16.99
N GLN A 295 -5.13 5.73 -18.26
CA GLN A 295 -4.58 6.99 -18.75
C GLN A 295 -5.21 8.20 -18.02
N ARG A 296 -6.53 8.23 -17.87
CA ARG A 296 -7.24 9.26 -17.12
C ARG A 296 -6.80 9.35 -15.67
N LEU A 297 -6.59 8.19 -15.00
CA LEU A 297 -6.06 8.15 -13.63
C LEU A 297 -4.68 8.79 -13.54
N ARG A 298 -3.77 8.43 -14.46
CA ARG A 298 -2.40 8.96 -14.51
C ARG A 298 -2.38 10.48 -14.72
N GLU A 299 -3.18 10.97 -15.65
CA GLU A 299 -3.30 12.41 -15.95
C GLU A 299 -3.85 13.19 -14.76
N ALA A 300 -4.97 12.73 -14.18
CA ALA A 300 -5.59 13.38 -13.03
C ALA A 300 -4.66 13.41 -11.81
N TYR A 301 -4.01 12.29 -11.48
CA TYR A 301 -3.14 12.26 -10.32
C TYR A 301 -1.82 13.02 -10.56
N ARG A 302 -1.33 13.08 -11.79
CA ARG A 302 -0.20 13.94 -12.14
C ARG A 302 -0.55 15.42 -11.94
N ALA A 303 -1.70 15.88 -12.43
CA ALA A 303 -2.16 17.26 -12.26
C ALA A 303 -2.31 17.61 -10.77
N ARG A 304 -2.93 16.74 -9.99
CA ARG A 304 -3.10 16.90 -8.54
C ARG A 304 -1.78 16.93 -7.79
N ARG A 305 -0.84 16.03 -8.12
CA ARG A 305 0.53 16.08 -7.56
C ARG A 305 1.17 17.43 -7.83
N ASP A 306 1.11 17.91 -9.07
CA ASP A 306 1.75 19.16 -9.48
C ASP A 306 1.09 20.37 -8.81
N ALA A 307 -0.25 20.37 -8.66
CA ALA A 307 -0.98 21.40 -7.93
C ALA A 307 -0.57 21.45 -6.44
N LEU A 308 -0.52 20.29 -5.76
CA LEU A 308 -0.07 20.24 -4.37
C LEU A 308 1.38 20.72 -4.22
N GLN A 309 2.30 20.22 -5.05
CA GLN A 309 3.71 20.61 -4.99
C GLN A 309 3.91 22.11 -5.28
N GLY A 310 3.23 22.64 -6.28
CA GLY A 310 3.28 24.07 -6.60
C GLY A 310 2.78 24.92 -5.44
N ALA A 311 1.66 24.52 -4.83
CA ALA A 311 1.09 25.24 -3.69
C ALA A 311 1.96 25.18 -2.42
N LEU A 312 2.61 24.03 -2.15
CA LEU A 312 3.57 23.87 -1.06
C LEU A 312 4.84 24.67 -1.33
N GLY A 313 5.38 24.60 -2.56
CA GLY A 313 6.57 25.34 -2.96
C GLY A 313 6.43 26.86 -2.81
N ALA A 314 5.25 27.39 -3.18
CA ALA A 314 4.98 28.83 -3.05
C ALA A 314 4.87 29.32 -1.60
N ARG A 315 4.61 28.45 -0.61
CA ARG A 315 4.28 28.84 0.78
C ARG A 315 5.23 28.27 1.83
N LEU A 316 5.87 27.15 1.56
CA LEU A 316 6.57 26.34 2.56
C LEU A 316 7.93 25.80 2.08
N ALA A 317 8.50 26.33 0.99
CA ALA A 317 9.78 25.85 0.45
C ALA A 317 10.95 25.97 1.44
N ASP A 318 10.90 26.93 2.37
CA ASP A 318 11.89 27.14 3.46
C ASP A 318 11.57 26.33 4.73
N ARG A 319 10.43 25.66 4.78
CA ARG A 319 9.88 24.99 5.97
C ARG A 319 9.72 23.49 5.79
N LEU A 320 9.50 23.03 4.57
CA LEU A 320 9.32 21.63 4.20
C LEU A 320 10.24 21.27 3.03
N SER A 321 10.79 20.08 3.08
CA SER A 321 11.46 19.44 1.94
C SER A 321 10.73 18.16 1.54
N TRP A 322 10.74 17.82 0.24
CA TRP A 322 10.15 16.60 -0.27
C TRP A 322 10.80 16.16 -1.58
N LEU A 323 10.74 14.87 -1.87
CA LEU A 323 11.06 14.34 -3.19
C LEU A 323 9.81 14.43 -4.08
N ARG A 324 10.02 14.71 -5.38
CA ARG A 324 8.93 14.72 -6.36
C ARG A 324 8.52 13.30 -6.71
N PRO A 325 7.30 12.84 -6.35
CA PRO A 325 6.85 11.50 -6.70
C PRO A 325 6.72 11.34 -8.22
N GLN A 326 7.19 10.21 -8.75
CA GLN A 326 7.07 9.88 -10.18
C GLN A 326 5.80 9.06 -10.49
N GLY A 327 5.05 8.72 -9.47
CA GLY A 327 3.80 7.97 -9.53
C GLY A 327 3.17 7.82 -8.16
N GLY A 328 2.18 6.95 -8.04
CA GLY A 328 1.50 6.66 -6.79
C GLY A 328 0.51 7.74 -6.35
N MET A 329 0.37 7.95 -5.06
CA MET A 329 -0.70 8.78 -4.49
C MET A 329 -0.22 9.68 -3.34
N PHE A 330 1.09 9.65 -3.01
CA PHE A 330 1.63 10.25 -1.79
C PHE A 330 2.82 11.15 -2.07
N LEU A 331 2.87 12.24 -1.29
CA LEU A 331 4.03 13.10 -1.13
C LEU A 331 4.51 12.95 0.32
N TRP A 332 5.79 12.68 0.48
CA TRP A 332 6.46 12.56 1.77
C TRP A 332 7.26 13.82 2.03
N ALA A 333 6.87 14.57 3.05
CA ALA A 333 7.54 15.79 3.41
C ALA A 333 8.27 15.66 4.75
N ARG A 334 9.34 16.45 4.91
CA ARG A 334 10.13 16.58 6.13
C ARG A 334 10.16 18.04 6.59
N LEU A 335 9.98 18.25 7.87
CA LEU A 335 10.09 19.56 8.52
C LEU A 335 11.54 20.04 8.52
N ALA A 336 11.81 21.20 7.91
CA ALA A 336 13.12 21.83 7.95
C ALA A 336 13.46 22.29 9.39
N GLY A 337 14.64 21.90 9.85
CA GLY A 337 15.07 22.16 11.23
C GLY A 337 14.50 21.18 12.26
N GLY A 338 13.85 20.09 11.81
CA GLY A 338 13.28 19.08 12.71
C GLY A 338 11.93 19.48 13.30
N GLY A 339 11.46 18.71 14.28
CA GLY A 339 10.23 18.96 15.03
C GLY A 339 9.34 17.75 15.17
N ASP A 340 8.09 17.96 15.62
CA ASP A 340 7.11 16.91 15.85
C ASP A 340 5.87 17.11 14.96
N ALA A 341 5.76 16.29 13.91
CA ALA A 341 4.61 16.31 12.99
C ALA A 341 3.28 15.95 13.68
N ALA A 342 3.30 15.23 14.82
CA ALA A 342 2.09 14.96 15.58
C ALA A 342 1.60 16.23 16.30
N ALA A 343 2.50 17.04 16.84
CA ALA A 343 2.17 18.34 17.39
C ALA A 343 1.68 19.31 16.30
N LEU A 344 2.31 19.27 15.11
CA LEU A 344 1.84 20.04 13.96
C LEU A 344 0.44 19.61 13.50
N LEU A 345 0.13 18.29 13.52
CA LEU A 345 -1.19 17.79 13.16
C LEU A 345 -2.29 18.39 14.03
N ALA A 346 -2.06 18.56 15.34
CA ALA A 346 -3.05 19.18 16.23
C ALA A 346 -3.40 20.61 15.74
N ARG A 347 -2.40 21.40 15.33
CA ARG A 347 -2.62 22.74 14.76
C ARG A 347 -3.26 22.70 13.37
N ALA A 348 -2.89 21.72 12.56
CA ALA A 348 -3.50 21.55 11.24
C ALA A 348 -5.00 21.20 11.33
N LEU A 349 -5.40 20.41 12.32
CA LEU A 349 -6.80 20.12 12.59
C LEU A 349 -7.62 21.37 13.01
N GLU A 350 -7.04 22.29 13.77
CA GLU A 350 -7.66 23.58 14.10
C GLU A 350 -7.89 24.42 12.83
N GLU A 351 -6.99 24.31 11.84
CA GLU A 351 -7.12 24.96 10.54
C GLU A 351 -8.01 24.14 9.56
N GLY A 352 -8.61 23.03 10.00
CA GLY A 352 -9.43 22.16 9.16
C GLY A 352 -8.65 21.36 8.13
N LEU A 353 -7.41 20.95 8.44
CA LEU A 353 -6.57 20.08 7.61
C LEU A 353 -6.15 18.83 8.39
N ALA A 354 -6.23 17.66 7.74
CA ALA A 354 -5.69 16.41 8.28
C ALA A 354 -4.59 15.85 7.38
N PHE A 355 -3.48 15.35 7.97
CA PHE A 355 -2.40 14.60 7.31
C PHE A 355 -1.92 13.49 8.25
N VAL A 356 -1.09 12.55 7.77
CA VAL A 356 -0.55 11.50 8.65
C VAL A 356 0.87 11.85 9.10
N PRO A 357 1.12 11.96 10.43
CA PRO A 357 2.48 12.09 10.96
C PRO A 357 3.35 10.89 10.57
N GLY A 358 4.62 11.16 10.27
CA GLY A 358 5.51 10.14 9.75
C GLY A 358 5.93 9.08 10.76
N ALA A 359 5.90 9.37 12.05
CA ALA A 359 6.24 8.42 13.11
C ALA A 359 5.46 7.10 13.00
N GLU A 360 4.23 7.12 12.45
CA GLU A 360 3.40 5.93 12.25
C GLU A 360 4.02 4.89 11.29
N PHE A 361 4.95 5.30 10.43
CA PHE A 361 5.56 4.48 9.38
C PHE A 361 6.99 4.05 9.72
N HIS A 362 7.45 4.36 10.91
CA HIS A 362 8.81 4.12 11.37
C HIS A 362 8.86 3.19 12.61
N GLU A 363 10.07 2.83 12.98
CA GLU A 363 10.35 2.30 14.30
C GLU A 363 10.02 3.33 15.37
N GLU A 364 9.66 2.88 16.56
CA GLU A 364 9.30 3.75 17.68
C GLU A 364 10.36 4.82 17.95
N GLY A 365 9.92 6.06 18.04
CA GLY A 365 10.78 7.22 18.26
C GLY A 365 11.39 7.87 17.00
N ALA A 366 11.33 7.20 15.84
CA ALA A 366 11.84 7.72 14.58
C ALA A 366 10.77 8.44 13.74
N GLY A 367 11.20 9.19 12.71
CA GLY A 367 10.31 9.81 11.72
C GLY A 367 9.40 10.93 12.23
N ARG A 368 9.65 11.47 13.44
CA ARG A 368 8.81 12.49 14.07
C ARG A 368 8.72 13.80 13.26
N ASP A 369 9.74 14.11 12.51
CA ASP A 369 9.85 15.30 11.67
C ASP A 369 9.28 15.13 10.26
N THR A 370 8.62 14.01 9.97
CA THR A 370 8.10 13.69 8.65
C THR A 370 6.57 13.62 8.63
N LEU A 371 5.98 13.81 7.46
CA LEU A 371 4.53 13.74 7.25
C LEU A 371 4.18 13.21 5.87
N ARG A 372 3.11 12.40 5.78
CA ARG A 372 2.55 11.92 4.54
C ARG A 372 1.37 12.76 4.11
N LEU A 373 1.40 13.24 2.87
CA LEU A 373 0.32 13.99 2.22
C LEU A 373 -0.22 13.18 1.04
N ASN A 374 -1.50 12.83 1.08
CA ASN A 374 -2.20 12.23 -0.06
C ASN A 374 -2.67 13.35 -1.00
N PHE A 375 -2.45 13.18 -2.31
CA PHE A 375 -2.93 14.12 -3.33
C PHE A 375 -3.98 13.53 -4.27
N SER A 376 -4.29 12.24 -4.17
CA SER A 376 -5.20 11.57 -5.12
C SER A 376 -6.69 11.85 -4.87
N HIS A 377 -7.08 12.13 -3.64
CA HIS A 377 -8.50 12.17 -3.22
C HIS A 377 -9.15 13.54 -3.38
N SER A 378 -8.40 14.63 -3.35
CA SER A 378 -8.92 16.00 -3.40
C SER A 378 -8.74 16.65 -4.77
N SER A 379 -9.62 17.59 -5.14
CA SER A 379 -9.44 18.41 -6.35
C SER A 379 -8.21 19.32 -6.24
N GLU A 380 -7.75 19.87 -7.36
CA GLU A 380 -6.58 20.76 -7.40
C GLU A 380 -6.78 22.01 -6.55
N GLU A 381 -8.00 22.59 -6.54
CA GLU A 381 -8.38 23.74 -5.71
C GLU A 381 -8.31 23.38 -4.22
N ARG A 382 -8.86 22.23 -3.82
CA ARG A 382 -8.78 21.75 -2.44
C ARG A 382 -7.36 21.43 -2.01
N LEU A 383 -6.51 20.95 -2.91
CA LEU A 383 -5.09 20.72 -2.64
C LEU A 383 -4.35 22.05 -2.40
N ALA A 384 -4.64 23.09 -3.20
CA ALA A 384 -4.07 24.42 -3.02
C ALA A 384 -4.51 25.08 -1.70
N GLU A 385 -5.81 24.98 -1.35
CA GLU A 385 -6.33 25.47 -0.07
C GLU A 385 -5.76 24.67 1.12
N GLY A 386 -5.65 23.33 1.00
CA GLY A 386 -5.03 22.51 2.04
C GLY A 386 -3.57 22.89 2.28
N ALA A 387 -2.80 23.19 1.24
CA ALA A 387 -1.45 23.71 1.37
C ALA A 387 -1.40 25.09 2.08
N ALA A 388 -2.40 25.97 1.83
CA ALA A 388 -2.52 27.23 2.55
C ALA A 388 -2.83 27.02 4.04
N ARG A 389 -3.74 26.08 4.37
CA ARG A 389 -4.04 25.68 5.76
C ARG A 389 -2.82 25.11 6.46
N LEU A 390 -2.05 24.25 5.77
CA LEU A 390 -0.79 23.73 6.30
C LEU A 390 0.22 24.84 6.61
N ALA A 391 0.31 25.84 5.73
CA ALA A 391 1.20 26.97 5.95
C ALA A 391 0.81 27.78 7.20
N ARG A 392 -0.48 28.05 7.43
CA ARG A 392 -0.97 28.69 8.66
C ARG A 392 -0.66 27.85 9.90
N ALA A 393 -0.91 26.55 9.83
CA ALA A 393 -0.61 25.63 10.92
C ALA A 393 0.89 25.59 11.27
N VAL A 394 1.78 25.52 10.28
CA VAL A 394 3.24 25.55 10.46
C VAL A 394 3.67 26.89 11.10
N GLN A 395 3.09 28.00 10.66
CA GLN A 395 3.40 29.32 11.23
C GLN A 395 2.94 29.43 12.69
N ALA A 396 1.74 28.97 13.01
CA ALA A 396 1.21 28.98 14.36
C ALA A 396 1.98 28.03 15.29
N TRP A 397 2.33 26.84 14.82
CA TRP A 397 3.11 25.85 15.56
C TRP A 397 4.50 26.37 15.94
N ARG A 398 5.22 26.99 15.02
CA ARG A 398 6.57 27.53 15.28
C ARG A 398 6.61 28.78 16.18
N ARG A 399 5.48 29.42 16.45
CA ARG A 399 5.40 30.55 17.40
C ARG A 399 5.28 30.11 18.86
N GLN A 400 5.15 28.79 19.12
CA GLN A 400 5.03 28.28 20.48
C GLN A 400 6.41 28.17 21.14
N PRO A 401 6.58 28.65 22.39
CA PRO A 401 7.83 28.48 23.14
C PRO A 401 8.05 26.97 23.36
N GLY A 402 9.18 26.44 22.88
CA GLY A 402 9.58 25.04 23.13
C GLY A 402 9.44 24.08 21.93
N THR A 403 9.17 24.57 20.72
CA THR A 403 9.21 23.76 19.48
C THR A 403 10.53 23.95 18.73
#